data_743cb4543be64b3101543ea46256b228
#
_entry.id   743cb4543be64b3101543ea46256b228
#
_cell.length_a   1.000
_cell.length_b   1.000
_cell.length_c   1.000
_cell.angle_alpha   90.00
_cell.angle_beta   90.00
_cell.angle_gamma   90.00
#
_symmetry.space_group_name_H-M   'P 1'
#
loop_
_entity.id
_entity.type
_entity.pdbx_description
1 polymer ?
#
loop_
_entity_poly.entity_id
_entity_poly.type
_entity_poly.pdbx_seq_one_letter_code
_entity_poly.pdbx_strand_id
1 'polypeptide(L)'
;MKKNYNKRTEKDYGFWRILFYNLFVACIVKPVTKYMYNIKIEGRENVPKSSRVIYAANHVSYIDPPIVTLAVRKHVAYMAKKELFEDKNKLLRFLVHTLGAFAVNREKPELATFKTVKAVFNTSWSLGIFPQGKIVKEPVIENITKGFVLFAKKFQADIVPVAICGFDGYAKKLGEKHITVKIGKPIPYTMDENSIVAQWAKQISEATGFENRVCETAEVE
;
A
#
# COMPACT_ATOMS: atom_id res chain seq x y z
N MET A 1 5.56 27.51 11.08
CA MET A 1 6.43 26.51 10.43
C MET A 1 5.56 25.55 9.61
N LYS A 2 5.74 25.47 8.28
CA LYS A 2 5.09 24.43 7.45
C LYS A 2 5.59 23.06 7.92
N LYS A 3 4.70 22.20 8.39
CA LYS A 3 5.05 20.81 8.76
C LYS A 3 5.60 20.10 7.53
N ASN A 4 6.83 19.63 7.61
CA ASN A 4 7.48 18.90 6.52
C ASN A 4 7.02 17.43 6.56
N TYR A 5 5.92 17.11 5.87
CA TYR A 5 5.33 15.78 5.85
C TYR A 5 6.15 14.73 5.05
N ASN A 6 7.17 15.18 4.31
CA ASN A 6 8.05 14.31 3.53
C ASN A 6 9.15 13.67 4.40
N LYS A 7 9.45 14.29 5.56
CA LYS A 7 10.55 13.85 6.43
C LYS A 7 10.00 13.28 7.72
N ARG A 8 10.01 11.96 7.83
CA ARG A 8 9.73 11.22 9.05
C ARG A 8 10.99 10.60 9.61
N THR A 9 11.00 10.40 10.90
CA THR A 9 12.08 9.75 11.66
C THR A 9 11.53 8.51 12.36
N GLU A 10 12.40 7.68 12.92
CA GLU A 10 12.01 6.48 13.68
C GLU A 10 11.09 6.83 14.87
N LYS A 11 11.28 8.00 15.49
CA LYS A 11 10.43 8.49 16.58
C LYS A 11 8.97 8.69 16.16
N ASP A 12 8.75 8.98 14.87
CA ASP A 12 7.40 9.12 14.31
C ASP A 12 6.64 7.79 14.22
N TYR A 13 7.33 6.66 14.33
CA TYR A 13 6.77 5.30 14.26
C TYR A 13 6.83 4.56 15.61
N GLY A 14 6.93 5.32 16.71
CA GLY A 14 7.06 4.80 18.05
C GLY A 14 5.74 4.36 18.70
N PHE A 15 5.84 3.98 19.99
CA PHE A 15 4.78 3.35 20.78
C PHE A 15 3.41 4.05 20.70
N TRP A 16 3.34 5.37 20.87
CA TRP A 16 2.07 6.12 20.87
C TRP A 16 1.34 6.04 19.52
N ARG A 17 2.10 6.08 18.43
CA ARG A 17 1.51 5.90 17.09
C ARG A 17 1.01 4.48 16.89
N ILE A 18 1.76 3.48 17.33
CA ILE A 18 1.36 2.07 17.27
C ILE A 18 0.06 1.86 18.07
N LEU A 19 -0.02 2.39 19.28
CA LEU A 19 -1.21 2.30 20.11
C LEU A 19 -2.43 2.92 19.42
N PHE A 20 -2.30 4.16 18.94
CA PHE A 20 -3.38 4.84 18.22
C PHE A 20 -3.79 4.07 16.95
N TYR A 21 -2.81 3.60 16.17
CA TYR A 21 -3.05 2.82 14.97
C TYR A 21 -3.83 1.54 15.28
N ASN A 22 -3.43 0.80 16.29
CA ASN A 22 -4.11 -0.43 16.70
C ASN A 22 -5.55 -0.16 17.17
N LEU A 23 -5.76 0.88 17.98
CA LEU A 23 -7.10 1.30 18.41
C LEU A 23 -7.97 1.73 17.22
N PHE A 24 -7.42 2.51 16.29
CA PHE A 24 -8.14 2.94 15.10
C PHE A 24 -8.53 1.74 14.22
N VAL A 25 -7.60 0.82 13.98
CA VAL A 25 -7.88 -0.40 13.21
C VAL A 25 -8.91 -1.27 13.91
N ALA A 26 -8.81 -1.47 15.23
CA ALA A 26 -9.73 -2.31 15.98
C ALA A 26 -11.14 -1.72 16.10
N CYS A 27 -11.24 -0.41 16.39
CA CYS A 27 -12.51 0.24 16.70
C CYS A 27 -13.22 0.82 15.48
N ILE A 28 -12.50 1.11 14.40
CA ILE A 28 -13.07 1.78 13.22
C ILE A 28 -12.91 0.91 11.97
N VAL A 29 -11.67 0.58 11.58
CA VAL A 29 -11.44 -0.12 10.31
C VAL A 29 -12.11 -1.49 10.31
N LYS A 30 -11.86 -2.30 11.33
CA LYS A 30 -12.39 -3.67 11.42
C LYS A 30 -13.91 -3.74 11.45
N PRO A 31 -14.65 -2.94 12.26
CA PRO A 31 -16.11 -2.91 12.21
C PRO A 31 -16.63 -2.40 10.87
N VAL A 32 -16.13 -1.28 10.38
CA VAL A 32 -16.57 -0.69 9.10
C VAL A 32 -16.39 -1.69 7.97
N THR A 33 -15.22 -2.29 7.86
CA THR A 33 -14.94 -3.25 6.79
C THR A 33 -15.77 -4.53 6.93
N LYS A 34 -16.03 -5.00 8.15
CA LYS A 34 -16.88 -6.18 8.41
C LYS A 34 -18.32 -5.92 8.00
N TYR A 35 -18.90 -4.78 8.43
CA TYR A 35 -20.33 -4.49 8.23
C TYR A 35 -20.64 -3.95 6.84
N MET A 36 -19.72 -3.20 6.21
CA MET A 36 -19.97 -2.60 4.90
C MET A 36 -19.53 -3.46 3.72
N TYR A 37 -18.46 -4.25 3.87
CA TYR A 37 -17.77 -4.86 2.73
C TYR A 37 -17.62 -6.38 2.82
N ASN A 38 -18.00 -7.02 3.93
CA ASN A 38 -17.87 -8.48 4.13
C ASN A 38 -16.55 -9.03 3.57
N ILE A 39 -15.42 -8.53 4.12
CA ILE A 39 -14.08 -8.80 3.58
C ILE A 39 -13.65 -10.25 3.83
N LYS A 40 -13.33 -10.97 2.76
CA LYS A 40 -12.64 -12.26 2.78
C LYS A 40 -11.14 -12.03 2.56
N ILE A 41 -10.30 -12.72 3.30
CA ILE A 41 -8.84 -12.61 3.19
C ILE A 41 -8.25 -13.99 2.96
N GLU A 42 -7.44 -14.11 1.91
CA GLU A 42 -6.76 -15.32 1.47
C GLU A 42 -5.24 -15.08 1.42
N GLY A 43 -4.43 -16.13 1.61
CA GLY A 43 -2.98 -16.06 1.49
C GLY A 43 -2.26 -15.41 2.67
N ARG A 44 -2.84 -15.36 3.87
CA ARG A 44 -2.17 -14.79 5.06
C ARG A 44 -0.87 -15.47 5.44
N GLU A 45 -0.74 -16.74 5.13
CA GLU A 45 0.48 -17.53 5.29
C GLU A 45 1.67 -16.95 4.53
N ASN A 46 1.41 -16.16 3.48
CA ASN A 46 2.42 -15.49 2.68
C ASN A 46 2.97 -14.21 3.33
N VAL A 47 2.38 -13.75 4.44
CA VAL A 47 2.86 -12.56 5.16
C VAL A 47 4.15 -12.89 5.90
N PRO A 48 5.30 -12.29 5.54
CA PRO A 48 6.56 -12.56 6.24
C PRO A 48 6.53 -12.15 7.70
N LYS A 49 7.31 -12.85 8.54
CA LYS A 49 7.51 -12.46 9.95
C LYS A 49 8.25 -11.13 10.05
N SER A 50 9.20 -10.89 9.16
CA SER A 50 9.94 -9.62 9.08
C SER A 50 9.03 -8.42 8.88
N SER A 51 9.41 -7.27 9.41
CA SER A 51 8.79 -5.97 9.11
C SER A 51 9.40 -5.29 7.88
N ARG A 52 10.59 -5.72 7.45
CA ARG A 52 11.28 -5.18 6.27
C ARG A 52 10.68 -5.77 4.99
N VAL A 53 9.47 -5.32 4.70
CA VAL A 53 8.63 -5.81 3.59
C VAL A 53 7.93 -4.63 2.93
N ILE A 54 7.75 -4.71 1.62
CA ILE A 54 6.94 -3.78 0.83
C ILE A 54 5.65 -4.49 0.43
N TYR A 55 4.52 -4.05 0.98
CA TYR A 55 3.20 -4.49 0.52
C TYR A 55 2.82 -3.67 -0.71
N ALA A 56 2.83 -4.30 -1.88
CA ALA A 56 2.53 -3.68 -3.17
C ALA A 56 1.14 -4.10 -3.63
N ALA A 57 0.16 -3.19 -3.56
CA ALA A 57 -1.23 -3.49 -3.87
C ALA A 57 -1.73 -2.77 -5.14
N ASN A 58 -2.73 -3.34 -5.83
CA ASN A 58 -3.51 -2.58 -6.80
C ASN A 58 -4.34 -1.50 -6.08
N HIS A 59 -4.70 -0.42 -6.78
CA HIS A 59 -5.34 0.74 -6.15
C HIS A 59 -6.65 1.08 -6.85
N VAL A 60 -7.76 0.69 -6.25
CA VAL A 60 -9.11 0.85 -6.80
C VAL A 60 -9.99 1.79 -5.96
N SER A 61 -9.57 2.11 -4.73
CA SER A 61 -10.32 2.98 -3.82
C SER A 61 -9.47 3.68 -2.77
N TYR A 62 -9.99 4.77 -2.21
CA TYR A 62 -9.41 5.45 -1.04
C TYR A 62 -9.38 4.59 0.24
N ILE A 63 -10.17 3.52 0.30
CA ILE A 63 -10.20 2.61 1.45
C ILE A 63 -9.19 1.45 1.34
N ASP A 64 -8.45 1.34 0.23
CA ASP A 64 -7.48 0.26 0.04
C ASP A 64 -6.39 0.21 1.13
N PRO A 65 -5.78 1.35 1.56
CA PRO A 65 -4.78 1.31 2.61
C PRO A 65 -5.27 0.66 3.91
N PRO A 66 -6.43 1.02 4.49
CA PRO A 66 -6.95 0.33 5.67
C PRO A 66 -7.31 -1.14 5.40
N ILE A 67 -7.79 -1.49 4.20
CA ILE A 67 -8.10 -2.88 3.84
C ILE A 67 -6.83 -3.73 3.78
N VAL A 68 -5.77 -3.25 3.11
CA VAL A 68 -4.47 -3.94 3.07
C VAL A 68 -3.92 -4.11 4.49
N THR A 69 -3.95 -3.06 5.30
CA THR A 69 -3.54 -3.13 6.71
C THR A 69 -4.26 -4.23 7.49
N LEU A 70 -5.59 -4.31 7.35
CA LEU A 70 -6.41 -5.34 7.99
C LEU A 70 -6.04 -6.74 7.49
N ALA A 71 -5.76 -6.87 6.19
CA ALA A 71 -5.41 -8.15 5.58
C ALA A 71 -4.07 -8.68 6.08
N VAL A 72 -3.03 -7.86 6.08
CA VAL A 72 -1.67 -8.27 6.44
C VAL A 72 -1.41 -8.29 7.96
N ARG A 73 -2.24 -7.63 8.77
CA ARG A 73 -2.10 -7.52 10.24
C ARG A 73 -0.73 -6.97 10.67
N LYS A 74 -0.21 -6.02 9.93
CA LYS A 74 1.06 -5.34 10.21
C LYS A 74 0.83 -3.83 10.26
N HIS A 75 1.73 -3.11 10.91
CA HIS A 75 1.77 -1.66 10.81
C HIS A 75 2.37 -1.29 9.47
N VAL A 76 1.61 -0.59 8.64
CA VAL A 76 2.01 -0.25 7.27
C VAL A 76 2.02 1.26 7.10
N ALA A 77 3.18 1.80 6.75
CA ALA A 77 3.37 3.20 6.41
C ALA A 77 3.17 3.39 4.90
N TYR A 78 2.16 4.15 4.49
CA TYR A 78 1.83 4.35 3.08
C TYR A 78 2.47 5.61 2.52
N MET A 79 2.94 5.50 1.28
CA MET A 79 3.30 6.64 0.45
C MET A 79 2.04 7.32 -0.05
N ALA A 80 1.85 8.60 0.26
CA ALA A 80 0.67 9.35 -0.10
C ALA A 80 1.03 10.64 -0.85
N LYS A 81 0.11 11.13 -1.69
CA LYS A 81 0.27 12.42 -2.37
C LYS A 81 0.36 13.55 -1.35
N LYS A 82 1.19 14.56 -1.63
CA LYS A 82 1.38 15.72 -0.77
C LYS A 82 0.06 16.46 -0.51
N GLU A 83 -0.81 16.53 -1.51
CA GLU A 83 -2.12 17.19 -1.43
C GLU A 83 -3.02 16.60 -0.34
N LEU A 84 -2.89 15.31 -0.02
CA LEU A 84 -3.66 14.68 1.07
C LEU A 84 -3.28 15.21 2.46
N PHE A 85 -2.07 15.73 2.61
CA PHE A 85 -1.60 16.35 3.86
C PHE A 85 -1.97 17.84 3.96
N GLU A 86 -2.38 18.43 2.85
CA GLU A 86 -2.81 19.83 2.72
C GLU A 86 -4.33 19.93 2.44
N ASP A 87 -5.05 18.79 2.45
CA ASP A 87 -6.48 18.72 2.17
C ASP A 87 -7.30 19.61 3.12
N LYS A 88 -8.38 20.19 2.59
CA LYS A 88 -9.31 21.03 3.37
C LYS A 88 -10.03 20.22 4.44
N ASN A 89 -10.25 18.92 4.20
CA ASN A 89 -10.85 18.02 5.19
C ASN A 89 -9.85 17.72 6.31
N LYS A 90 -10.05 18.38 7.44
CA LYS A 90 -9.20 18.24 8.64
C LYS A 90 -9.13 16.80 9.16
N LEU A 91 -10.23 16.04 9.05
CA LEU A 91 -10.29 14.64 9.49
C LEU A 91 -9.43 13.76 8.61
N LEU A 92 -9.56 13.87 7.28
CA LEU A 92 -8.73 13.11 6.33
C LEU A 92 -7.24 13.39 6.57
N ARG A 93 -6.87 14.67 6.68
CA ARG A 93 -5.50 15.09 6.96
C ARG A 93 -4.98 14.53 8.28
N PHE A 94 -5.81 14.57 9.33
CA PHE A 94 -5.47 13.98 10.63
C PHE A 94 -5.23 12.47 10.52
N LEU A 95 -6.11 11.74 9.84
CA LEU A 95 -6.00 10.29 9.67
C LEU A 95 -4.75 9.91 8.87
N VAL A 96 -4.53 10.53 7.71
CA VAL A 96 -3.35 10.27 6.87
C VAL A 96 -2.06 10.50 7.66
N HIS A 97 -2.00 11.60 8.42
CA HIS A 97 -0.86 11.92 9.26
C HIS A 97 -0.66 10.90 10.39
N THR A 98 -1.72 10.58 11.12
CA THR A 98 -1.64 9.81 12.37
C THR A 98 -1.47 8.31 12.11
N LEU A 99 -2.02 7.81 11.00
CA LEU A 99 -1.85 6.42 10.56
C LEU A 99 -0.49 6.11 9.95
N GLY A 100 0.48 7.02 10.04
CA GLY A 100 1.87 6.75 9.66
C GLY A 100 2.19 6.99 8.19
N ALA A 101 1.24 7.47 7.38
CA ALA A 101 1.52 7.84 6.00
C ALA A 101 2.49 9.03 5.93
N PHE A 102 3.26 9.11 4.85
CA PHE A 102 4.17 10.20 4.57
C PHE A 102 4.03 10.70 3.12
N ALA A 103 4.27 12.00 2.94
CA ALA A 103 4.12 12.63 1.64
C ALA A 103 5.29 12.27 0.72
N VAL A 104 4.97 12.03 -0.56
CA VAL A 104 5.99 11.84 -1.60
C VAL A 104 5.70 12.72 -2.80
N ASN A 105 6.77 13.22 -3.39
CA ASN A 105 6.73 13.77 -4.73
C ASN A 105 6.90 12.59 -5.71
N ARG A 106 5.90 12.32 -6.54
CA ARG A 106 5.89 11.17 -7.46
C ARG A 106 6.70 11.44 -8.72
N GLU A 107 6.88 12.71 -9.08
CA GLU A 107 7.62 13.11 -10.27
C GLU A 107 9.14 13.04 -10.05
N LYS A 108 9.58 13.34 -8.82
CA LYS A 108 11.01 13.30 -8.46
C LYS A 108 11.18 12.70 -7.07
N PRO A 109 11.75 11.48 -6.97
CA PRO A 109 12.11 10.91 -5.66
C PRO A 109 13.09 11.80 -4.94
N GLU A 110 12.66 12.38 -3.82
CA GLU A 110 13.50 13.25 -2.98
C GLU A 110 14.35 12.44 -2.01
N LEU A 111 15.52 12.90 -1.65
CA LEU A 111 16.35 12.31 -0.59
C LEU A 111 15.57 12.15 0.73
N ALA A 112 14.61 13.04 1.00
CA ALA A 112 13.74 12.96 2.17
C ALA A 112 12.89 11.68 2.16
N THR A 113 12.40 11.24 1.01
CA THR A 113 11.65 10.01 0.84
C THR A 113 12.49 8.79 1.22
N PHE A 114 13.73 8.70 0.72
CA PHE A 114 14.64 7.60 1.07
C PHE A 114 14.97 7.56 2.57
N LYS A 115 15.19 8.73 3.19
CA LYS A 115 15.41 8.83 4.64
C LYS A 115 14.20 8.36 5.43
N THR A 116 13.00 8.70 4.97
CA THR A 116 11.74 8.27 5.61
C THR A 116 11.53 6.76 5.47
N VAL A 117 11.75 6.19 4.28
CA VAL A 117 11.66 4.73 4.07
C VAL A 117 12.66 3.98 4.94
N LYS A 118 13.90 4.48 5.05
CA LYS A 118 14.89 3.93 5.99
C LYS A 118 14.39 3.97 7.43
N ALA A 119 13.81 5.09 7.86
CA ALA A 119 13.26 5.22 9.20
C ALA A 119 12.09 4.24 9.46
N VAL A 120 11.21 4.00 8.47
CA VAL A 120 10.16 2.97 8.54
C VAL A 120 10.78 1.59 8.78
N PHE A 121 11.74 1.18 7.95
CA PHE A 121 12.35 -0.15 8.02
C PHE A 121 13.27 -0.37 9.23
N ASN A 122 13.67 0.68 9.93
CA ASN A 122 14.39 0.58 11.22
C ASN A 122 13.42 0.38 12.40
N THR A 123 12.13 0.27 12.15
CA THR A 123 11.10 0.04 13.17
C THR A 123 10.33 -1.26 12.89
N SER A 124 9.26 -1.51 13.63
CA SER A 124 8.36 -2.64 13.38
C SER A 124 7.35 -2.38 12.26
N TRP A 125 7.47 -1.26 11.54
CA TRP A 125 6.59 -0.90 10.43
C TRP A 125 7.11 -1.44 9.10
N SER A 126 6.17 -1.76 8.22
CA SER A 126 6.42 -2.13 6.82
C SER A 126 6.02 -0.97 5.90
N LEU A 127 6.44 -1.03 4.65
CA LEU A 127 6.10 -0.03 3.64
C LEU A 127 4.89 -0.49 2.82
N GLY A 128 3.95 0.40 2.58
CA GLY A 128 2.83 0.17 1.67
C GLY A 128 2.93 1.06 0.43
N ILE A 129 2.82 0.46 -0.74
CA ILE A 129 2.92 1.15 -2.03
C ILE A 129 1.80 0.66 -2.95
N PHE A 130 1.31 1.57 -3.76
CA PHE A 130 0.42 1.29 -4.88
C PHE A 130 1.19 1.54 -6.18
N PRO A 131 1.75 0.50 -6.85
CA PRO A 131 2.65 0.68 -8.00
C PRO A 131 2.05 1.45 -9.16
N GLN A 132 0.73 1.39 -9.37
CA GLN A 132 0.02 2.15 -10.39
C GLN A 132 -0.02 3.66 -10.11
N GLY A 133 0.31 4.09 -8.89
CA GLY A 133 0.44 5.50 -8.51
C GLY A 133 -0.87 6.30 -8.49
N LYS A 134 -1.98 5.76 -8.94
CA LYS A 134 -3.31 6.38 -8.97
C LYS A 134 -4.39 5.34 -8.72
N ILE A 135 -5.58 5.79 -8.33
CA ILE A 135 -6.76 4.94 -8.29
C ILE A 135 -7.16 4.65 -9.75
N VAL A 136 -7.22 3.35 -10.08
CA VAL A 136 -7.65 2.88 -11.41
C VAL A 136 -9.14 2.57 -11.38
N LYS A 137 -9.83 2.93 -12.47
CA LYS A 137 -11.26 2.70 -12.63
C LYS A 137 -11.55 1.53 -13.57
N GLU A 138 -10.59 1.17 -14.40
CA GLU A 138 -10.68 0.07 -15.35
C GLU A 138 -9.97 -1.17 -14.82
N PRO A 139 -10.41 -2.38 -15.18
CA PRO A 139 -9.82 -3.63 -14.71
C PRO A 139 -8.52 -3.96 -15.45
N VAL A 140 -7.57 -3.03 -15.47
CA VAL A 140 -6.29 -3.17 -16.17
C VAL A 140 -5.11 -2.91 -15.23
N ILE A 141 -3.99 -3.59 -15.50
CA ILE A 141 -2.70 -3.38 -14.85
C ILE A 141 -1.75 -2.80 -15.89
N GLU A 142 -1.46 -1.53 -15.75
CA GLU A 142 -0.61 -0.78 -16.65
C GLU A 142 0.09 0.37 -15.92
N ASN A 143 1.01 1.05 -16.59
CA ASN A 143 1.67 2.26 -16.08
C ASN A 143 2.33 2.06 -14.70
N ILE A 144 3.04 0.95 -14.53
CA ILE A 144 3.67 0.59 -13.25
C ILE A 144 4.90 1.46 -13.01
N THR A 145 4.89 2.19 -11.91
CA THR A 145 6.05 2.97 -11.47
C THR A 145 7.09 2.06 -10.81
N LYS A 146 8.33 2.07 -11.29
CA LYS A 146 9.43 1.23 -10.74
C LYS A 146 9.91 1.67 -9.34
N GLY A 147 9.29 2.68 -8.74
CA GLY A 147 9.67 3.20 -7.41
C GLY A 147 9.68 2.14 -6.31
N PHE A 148 8.73 1.21 -6.32
CA PHE A 148 8.68 0.13 -5.32
C PHE A 148 9.86 -0.86 -5.48
N VAL A 149 10.30 -1.12 -6.71
CA VAL A 149 11.46 -1.96 -7.00
C VAL A 149 12.74 -1.28 -6.51
N LEU A 150 12.87 0.03 -6.77
CA LEU A 150 14.01 0.82 -6.30
C LEU A 150 14.15 0.75 -4.77
N PHE A 151 13.05 0.85 -4.02
CA PHE A 151 13.07 0.72 -2.57
C PHE A 151 13.37 -0.72 -2.12
N ALA A 152 12.81 -1.73 -2.81
CA ALA A 152 13.09 -3.14 -2.53
C ALA A 152 14.59 -3.43 -2.65
N LYS A 153 15.21 -3.03 -3.75
CA LYS A 153 16.66 -3.19 -3.99
C LYS A 153 17.49 -2.42 -2.97
N LYS A 154 17.18 -1.13 -2.78
CA LYS A 154 17.96 -0.25 -1.90
C LYS A 154 17.96 -0.68 -0.45
N PHE A 155 16.84 -1.20 0.04
CA PHE A 155 16.66 -1.55 1.45
C PHE A 155 16.62 -3.07 1.71
N GLN A 156 16.87 -3.88 0.68
CA GLN A 156 16.85 -5.34 0.78
C GLN A 156 15.53 -5.84 1.40
N ALA A 157 14.41 -5.35 0.87
CA ALA A 157 13.07 -5.64 1.33
C ALA A 157 12.30 -6.42 0.27
N ASP A 158 11.80 -7.59 0.64
CA ASP A 158 10.95 -8.38 -0.25
C ASP A 158 9.62 -7.68 -0.51
N ILE A 159 9.04 -7.96 -1.67
CA ILE A 159 7.77 -7.39 -2.10
C ILE A 159 6.68 -8.43 -1.93
N VAL A 160 5.61 -8.09 -1.26
CA VAL A 160 4.42 -8.95 -1.13
C VAL A 160 3.28 -8.33 -1.93
N PRO A 161 2.87 -8.95 -3.05
CA PRO A 161 1.70 -8.51 -3.81
C PRO A 161 0.44 -8.66 -2.97
N VAL A 162 -0.44 -7.65 -3.01
CA VAL A 162 -1.74 -7.70 -2.33
C VAL A 162 -2.82 -7.31 -3.32
N ALA A 163 -3.63 -8.27 -3.74
CA ALA A 163 -4.70 -8.05 -4.69
C ALA A 163 -6.02 -7.76 -3.98
N ILE A 164 -6.66 -6.65 -4.32
CA ILE A 164 -7.99 -6.26 -3.87
C ILE A 164 -8.97 -6.55 -5.00
N CYS A 165 -9.88 -7.51 -4.79
CA CYS A 165 -10.81 -8.04 -5.77
C CYS A 165 -12.26 -7.71 -5.39
N GLY A 166 -13.15 -7.60 -6.39
CA GLY A 166 -14.58 -7.43 -6.18
C GLY A 166 -15.00 -5.99 -5.86
N PHE A 167 -14.18 -5.03 -6.22
CA PHE A 167 -14.44 -3.62 -5.98
C PHE A 167 -14.96 -2.91 -7.25
N ASP A 168 -16.31 -2.85 -7.41
CA ASP A 168 -16.96 -2.15 -8.53
C ASP A 168 -17.46 -0.75 -8.13
N GLY A 169 -16.75 -0.07 -7.23
CA GLY A 169 -17.14 1.21 -6.66
C GLY A 169 -17.68 1.11 -5.22
N TYR A 170 -18.24 2.20 -4.72
CA TYR A 170 -18.71 2.27 -3.34
C TYR A 170 -19.96 1.40 -3.11
N ALA A 171 -20.00 0.70 -1.96
CA ALA A 171 -21.20 0.03 -1.51
C ALA A 171 -22.33 1.04 -1.32
N LYS A 172 -23.47 0.80 -1.97
CA LYS A 172 -24.65 1.67 -1.84
C LYS A 172 -25.48 1.30 -0.61
N LYS A 173 -25.39 0.03 -0.16
CA LYS A 173 -26.09 -0.48 1.04
C LYS A 173 -25.13 -1.24 1.94
N LEU A 174 -25.46 -1.30 3.22
CA LEU A 174 -24.69 -2.02 4.22
C LEU A 174 -24.63 -3.52 3.88
N GLY A 175 -23.41 -4.11 3.83
CA GLY A 175 -23.23 -5.54 3.56
C GLY A 175 -23.41 -5.98 2.09
N GLU A 176 -23.68 -5.05 1.17
CA GLU A 176 -23.97 -5.37 -0.25
C GLU A 176 -22.74 -5.81 -1.03
N LYS A 177 -21.55 -5.43 -0.60
CA LYS A 177 -20.31 -5.72 -1.36
C LYS A 177 -19.40 -6.70 -0.67
N HIS A 178 -18.94 -7.65 -1.47
CA HIS A 178 -17.96 -8.64 -1.07
C HIS A 178 -16.60 -8.25 -1.65
N ILE A 179 -15.65 -7.94 -0.78
CA ILE A 179 -14.25 -7.70 -1.16
C ILE A 179 -13.44 -8.93 -0.78
N THR A 180 -12.70 -9.47 -1.72
CA THR A 180 -11.71 -10.48 -1.43
C THR A 180 -10.32 -9.86 -1.52
N VAL A 181 -9.50 -10.01 -0.48
CA VAL A 181 -8.10 -9.61 -0.49
C VAL A 181 -7.26 -10.87 -0.58
N LYS A 182 -6.46 -10.98 -1.63
CA LYS A 182 -5.55 -12.11 -1.83
C LYS A 182 -4.11 -11.65 -1.65
N ILE A 183 -3.39 -12.26 -0.72
CA ILE A 183 -1.99 -11.97 -0.45
C ILE A 183 -1.15 -12.97 -1.24
N GLY A 184 -0.39 -12.45 -2.20
CA GLY A 184 0.44 -13.25 -3.09
C GLY A 184 1.72 -13.74 -2.41
N LYS A 185 2.46 -14.59 -3.13
CA LYS A 185 3.78 -15.08 -2.66
C LYS A 185 4.80 -13.94 -2.68
N PRO A 186 5.67 -13.84 -1.66
CA PRO A 186 6.73 -12.85 -1.63
C PRO A 186 7.62 -12.94 -2.88
N ILE A 187 7.96 -11.79 -3.43
CA ILE A 187 8.89 -11.63 -4.55
C ILE A 187 10.22 -11.16 -3.95
N PRO A 188 11.30 -11.94 -4.07
CA PRO A 188 12.59 -11.57 -3.50
C PRO A 188 13.15 -10.31 -4.16
N TYR A 189 13.70 -9.41 -3.35
CA TYR A 189 14.36 -8.20 -3.83
C TYR A 189 15.63 -8.51 -4.68
N THR A 190 16.14 -9.73 -4.62
CA THR A 190 17.33 -10.18 -5.37
C THR A 190 17.08 -10.40 -6.86
N MET A 191 15.82 -10.61 -7.27
CA MET A 191 15.44 -10.74 -8.68
C MET A 191 15.75 -9.45 -9.45
N ASP A 192 15.93 -9.54 -10.77
CA ASP A 192 16.07 -8.36 -11.62
C ASP A 192 14.80 -7.48 -11.60
N GLU A 193 14.96 -6.21 -11.95
CA GLU A 193 13.89 -5.21 -11.80
C GLU A 193 12.68 -5.50 -12.68
N ASN A 194 12.90 -5.91 -13.93
CA ASN A 194 11.83 -6.20 -14.86
C ASN A 194 11.07 -7.46 -14.44
N SER A 195 11.78 -8.49 -13.99
CA SER A 195 11.17 -9.72 -13.45
C SER A 195 10.34 -9.44 -12.19
N ILE A 196 10.78 -8.54 -11.30
CA ILE A 196 9.98 -8.13 -10.14
C ILE A 196 8.66 -7.50 -10.59
N VAL A 197 8.71 -6.56 -11.55
CA VAL A 197 7.51 -5.89 -12.07
C VAL A 197 6.58 -6.88 -12.74
N ALA A 198 7.12 -7.73 -13.63
CA ALA A 198 6.35 -8.75 -14.34
C ALA A 198 5.69 -9.76 -13.39
N GLN A 199 6.42 -10.23 -12.38
CA GLN A 199 5.88 -11.17 -11.41
C GLN A 199 4.82 -10.53 -10.50
N TRP A 200 5.01 -9.26 -10.11
CA TRP A 200 3.99 -8.52 -9.39
C TRP A 200 2.71 -8.38 -10.22
N ALA A 201 2.84 -7.91 -11.47
CA ALA A 201 1.72 -7.73 -12.38
C ALA A 201 0.97 -9.05 -12.65
N LYS A 202 1.71 -10.14 -12.87
CA LYS A 202 1.16 -11.49 -13.06
C LYS A 202 0.33 -11.92 -11.84
N GLN A 203 0.89 -11.84 -10.62
CA GLN A 203 0.17 -12.25 -9.41
C GLN A 203 -1.09 -11.41 -9.15
N ILE A 204 -1.03 -10.09 -9.42
CA ILE A 204 -2.20 -9.22 -9.28
C ILE A 204 -3.26 -9.57 -10.35
N SER A 205 -2.86 -9.75 -11.62
CA SER A 205 -3.75 -10.14 -12.72
C SER A 205 -4.46 -11.46 -12.44
N GLU A 206 -3.72 -12.50 -12.08
CA GLU A 206 -4.27 -13.83 -11.77
C GLU A 206 -5.23 -13.77 -10.56
N ALA A 207 -4.95 -12.93 -9.59
CA ALA A 207 -5.78 -12.79 -8.40
C ALA A 207 -7.07 -11.99 -8.64
N THR A 208 -6.99 -10.92 -9.44
CA THR A 208 -8.10 -9.97 -9.67
C THR A 208 -8.92 -10.30 -10.92
N GLY A 209 -8.32 -10.98 -11.91
CA GLY A 209 -8.87 -11.12 -13.26
C GLY A 209 -8.65 -9.86 -14.13
N PHE A 210 -7.84 -8.90 -13.68
CA PHE A 210 -7.54 -7.70 -14.47
C PHE A 210 -6.60 -8.03 -15.63
N GLU A 211 -6.82 -7.38 -16.76
CA GLU A 211 -5.95 -7.49 -17.93
C GLU A 211 -4.55 -6.97 -17.60
N ASN A 212 -3.51 -7.74 -17.94
CA ASN A 212 -2.13 -7.36 -17.71
C ASN A 212 -1.50 -6.81 -18.99
N ARG A 213 -1.30 -5.50 -19.06
CA ARG A 213 -0.68 -4.77 -20.18
C ARG A 213 0.77 -4.36 -19.91
N VAL A 214 1.38 -4.86 -18.85
CA VAL A 214 2.74 -4.44 -18.45
C VAL A 214 3.78 -4.89 -19.45
N CYS A 215 3.59 -6.04 -20.11
CA CYS A 215 4.53 -6.55 -21.10
C CYS A 215 4.53 -5.80 -22.44
N GLU A 216 3.39 -5.15 -22.79
CA GLU A 216 3.26 -4.42 -24.06
C GLU A 216 3.97 -3.06 -24.04
N THR A 217 4.21 -2.49 -22.85
CA THR A 217 4.87 -1.19 -22.71
C THR A 217 6.40 -1.27 -22.65
N ALA A 218 6.97 -2.47 -22.47
CA ALA A 218 8.41 -2.67 -22.40
C ALA A 218 9.09 -2.79 -23.79
N GLU A 219 8.32 -2.94 -24.89
CA GLU A 219 8.82 -3.05 -26.24
C GLU A 219 8.82 -1.72 -27.02
N VAL A 220 8.40 -0.61 -26.40
CA VAL A 220 8.21 0.71 -27.05
C VAL A 220 9.21 1.78 -26.58
N GLU A 221 10.20 1.46 -25.73
CA GLU A 221 11.28 2.39 -25.34
C GLU A 221 12.65 1.98 -25.88
#